data_80fd3077d681587730d684d9d117d21e
#
_entry.id   80fd3077d681587730d684d9d117d21e
#
_cell.length_a   1.000
_cell.length_b   1.000
_cell.length_c   1.000
_cell.angle_alpha   90.00
_cell.angle_beta   90.00
_cell.angle_gamma   90.00
#
_symmetry.space_group_name_H-M   'P 1'
#
loop_
_entity.id
_entity.type
_entity.pdbx_description
1 polymer ?
#
loop_
_entity_poly.entity_id
_entity_poly.type
_entity_poly.pdbx_seq_one_letter_code
_entity_poly.pdbx_strand_id
1 'polypeptide(L)'
;WNTDSDLVEQYINALALKEDLPEGDWRIDTYKTHDNLGLWLDKSCLQYFGSTAAPNILSFYPALGVKRDVRSQPELSNYALRGLLSVRYLLTTLAHQKQFHAEADEGWAYYDTLDGYVLYENQNYVPMGFTYDYYLTEAQYEDTVTPTRSNLLMRALVLTEEDAVAYGQYLTPLPTAELNDLTYTRYTQDCADRRASACTAFEMTSAGFHAEATLDRANLMFFSVPYDDGFTAYVNGQETEILRVDEGLMAVLCPAGTVTIDFVYQPDGIRLSRTVTLAALPVFLLYIGHFA
;
A
#
# COMPACT_ATOMS: atom_id res chain seq x y z
N TRP A 1 -8.07 17.88 30.48
CA TRP A 1 -6.95 17.11 29.95
C TRP A 1 -6.88 15.84 30.80
N ASN A 2 -7.62 14.79 30.41
CA ASN A 2 -7.35 13.46 30.89
C ASN A 2 -6.03 13.05 30.24
N THR A 3 -4.96 13.02 30.99
CA THR A 3 -3.77 12.28 30.59
C THR A 3 -4.19 10.82 30.75
N ASP A 4 -4.64 10.24 29.63
CA ASP A 4 -4.98 8.84 29.58
C ASP A 4 -3.75 8.04 29.98
N SER A 5 -3.75 7.50 31.20
CA SER A 5 -2.74 6.54 31.64
C SER A 5 -2.61 5.42 30.62
N ASP A 6 -3.71 5.07 29.99
CA ASP A 6 -3.80 4.07 28.92
C ASP A 6 -3.01 4.48 27.64
N LEU A 7 -2.96 5.76 27.30
CA LEU A 7 -2.17 6.23 26.16
C LEU A 7 -0.67 6.05 26.41
N VAL A 8 -0.20 6.45 27.60
CA VAL A 8 1.22 6.32 27.96
C VAL A 8 1.63 4.85 28.03
N GLU A 9 0.79 4.01 28.59
CA GLU A 9 1.01 2.57 28.64
C GLU A 9 1.06 1.97 27.22
N GLN A 10 0.10 2.29 26.37
CA GLN A 10 0.11 1.83 24.97
C GLN A 10 1.34 2.30 24.21
N TYR A 11 1.82 3.53 24.46
CA TYR A 11 3.05 4.02 23.83
C TYR A 11 4.30 3.26 24.29
N ILE A 12 4.43 3.02 25.60
CA ILE A 12 5.57 2.25 26.15
C ILE A 12 5.54 0.84 25.59
N ASN A 13 4.38 0.19 25.59
CA ASN A 13 4.19 -1.15 25.06
C ASN A 13 4.48 -1.22 23.57
N ALA A 14 4.10 -0.19 22.79
CA ALA A 14 4.42 -0.13 21.37
C ALA A 14 5.92 -0.01 21.09
N LEU A 15 6.66 0.73 21.93
CA LEU A 15 8.12 0.84 21.78
C LEU A 15 8.82 -0.49 22.10
N ALA A 16 8.33 -1.27 23.06
CA ALA A 16 8.84 -2.61 23.34
C ALA A 16 8.49 -3.56 22.17
N LEU A 17 7.22 -3.59 21.76
CA LEU A 17 6.73 -4.41 20.66
C LEU A 17 7.50 -4.19 19.35
N LYS A 18 7.95 -2.96 19.09
CA LYS A 18 8.72 -2.64 17.87
C LYS A 18 9.96 -3.52 17.73
N GLU A 19 10.64 -3.84 18.84
CA GLU A 19 11.86 -4.66 18.84
C GLU A 19 11.56 -6.17 18.62
N ASP A 20 10.31 -6.59 18.93
CA ASP A 20 9.88 -7.99 18.87
C ASP A 20 9.07 -8.33 17.63
N LEU A 21 8.70 -7.31 16.81
CA LEU A 21 7.99 -7.54 15.56
C LEU A 21 8.88 -8.24 14.53
N PRO A 22 8.32 -9.17 13.72
CA PRO A 22 9.05 -9.77 12.62
C PRO A 22 9.60 -8.73 11.66
N GLU A 23 10.79 -8.98 11.13
CA GLU A 23 11.40 -8.12 10.10
C GLU A 23 10.63 -8.22 8.77
N GLY A 24 10.79 -7.19 7.93
CA GLY A 24 10.25 -7.13 6.57
C GLY A 24 9.39 -5.91 6.26
N ASP A 25 9.22 -5.67 4.97
CA ASP A 25 8.45 -4.55 4.40
C ASP A 25 7.01 -4.96 4.13
N TRP A 26 6.24 -5.10 5.19
CA TRP A 26 4.80 -5.38 5.19
C TRP A 26 4.06 -4.31 5.98
N ARG A 27 2.76 -4.20 5.74
CA ARG A 27 1.89 -3.27 6.46
C ARG A 27 1.17 -3.96 7.61
N ILE A 28 0.76 -3.14 8.57
CA ILE A 28 -0.14 -3.54 9.65
C ILE A 28 -1.53 -2.96 9.44
N ASP A 29 -2.48 -3.57 10.09
CA ASP A 29 -3.75 -2.95 10.44
C ASP A 29 -3.92 -2.95 11.95
N THR A 30 -4.86 -2.17 12.47
CA THR A 30 -5.12 -2.10 13.90
C THR A 30 -6.62 -2.16 14.17
N TYR A 31 -6.98 -2.70 15.32
CA TYR A 31 -8.37 -2.77 15.74
C TYR A 31 -8.52 -2.23 17.16
N LYS A 32 -9.21 -1.08 17.28
CA LYS A 32 -9.48 -0.41 18.57
C LYS A 32 -8.22 -0.17 19.42
N THR A 33 -7.15 0.22 18.76
CA THR A 33 -5.92 0.70 19.40
C THR A 33 -5.87 2.23 19.32
N HIS A 34 -4.77 2.82 19.80
CA HIS A 34 -4.51 4.23 19.60
C HIS A 34 -4.31 4.57 18.11
N ASP A 35 -4.85 5.71 17.68
CA ASP A 35 -4.58 6.23 16.35
C ASP A 35 -3.07 6.40 16.11
N ASN A 36 -2.63 6.08 14.89
CA ASN A 36 -1.22 6.17 14.50
C ASN A 36 -0.26 5.22 15.25
N LEU A 37 -0.76 4.12 15.79
CA LEU A 37 0.09 3.07 16.37
C LEU A 37 1.21 2.66 15.39
N GLY A 38 0.92 2.61 14.09
CA GLY A 38 1.91 2.32 13.06
C GLY A 38 3.13 3.23 13.09
N LEU A 39 2.97 4.52 13.41
CA LEU A 39 4.10 5.46 13.53
C LEU A 39 5.02 5.11 14.71
N TRP A 40 4.46 4.62 15.80
CA TRP A 40 5.25 4.19 16.96
C TRP A 40 6.03 2.91 16.68
N LEU A 41 5.45 2.04 15.85
CA LEU A 41 6.05 0.76 15.45
C LEU A 41 6.97 0.88 14.23
N ASP A 42 7.07 2.07 13.63
CA ASP A 42 7.80 2.28 12.36
C ASP A 42 7.30 1.34 11.24
N LYS A 43 5.99 1.16 11.19
CA LYS A 43 5.30 0.32 10.20
C LYS A 43 4.20 1.11 9.47
N SER A 44 4.12 0.92 8.16
CA SER A 44 3.00 1.43 7.39
C SER A 44 1.70 0.77 7.87
N CYS A 45 0.65 1.58 8.06
CA CYS A 45 -0.62 1.13 8.62
C CYS A 45 -1.80 1.58 7.74
N LEU A 46 -2.83 0.73 7.63
CA LEU A 46 -4.07 1.09 6.94
C LEU A 46 -4.84 2.18 7.68
N GLN A 47 -4.83 2.12 9.00
CA GLN A 47 -5.45 3.13 9.82
C GLN A 47 -4.47 4.28 10.07
N TYR A 48 -4.92 5.48 9.73
CA TYR A 48 -4.09 6.67 9.85
C TYR A 48 -4.95 7.88 10.24
N PHE A 49 -4.46 8.65 11.20
CA PHE A 49 -5.01 9.94 11.57
C PHE A 49 -3.99 11.04 11.24
N GLY A 50 -4.36 11.90 10.32
CA GLY A 50 -3.53 13.03 9.91
C GLY A 50 -4.18 13.82 8.78
N SER A 51 -4.05 15.13 8.81
CA SER A 51 -4.61 16.05 7.81
C SER A 51 -3.81 16.05 6.50
N THR A 52 -2.58 15.54 6.50
CA THR A 52 -1.74 15.45 5.31
C THR A 52 -1.75 14.02 4.79
N ALA A 53 -2.13 13.83 3.54
CA ALA A 53 -2.09 12.55 2.85
C ALA A 53 -1.76 12.78 1.37
N ALA A 54 -1.21 11.77 0.70
CA ALA A 54 -1.03 11.81 -0.74
C ALA A 54 -2.40 12.04 -1.44
N PRO A 55 -2.48 12.89 -2.47
CA PRO A 55 -3.74 13.20 -3.15
C PRO A 55 -4.51 11.95 -3.60
N ASN A 56 -3.81 10.95 -4.12
CA ASN A 56 -4.41 9.69 -4.56
C ASN A 56 -5.01 8.86 -3.42
N ILE A 57 -4.56 9.01 -2.18
CA ILE A 57 -5.19 8.37 -1.02
C ILE A 57 -6.53 9.02 -0.69
N LEU A 58 -6.67 10.32 -0.96
CA LEU A 58 -7.94 11.04 -0.75
C LEU A 58 -9.03 10.64 -1.76
N SER A 59 -8.68 10.06 -2.90
CA SER A 59 -9.62 9.48 -3.87
C SER A 59 -9.78 7.96 -3.69
N PHE A 60 -8.70 7.23 -3.47
CA PHE A 60 -8.67 5.77 -3.36
C PHE A 60 -9.63 5.23 -2.29
N TYR A 61 -9.53 5.69 -1.06
CA TYR A 61 -10.39 5.17 0.01
C TYR A 61 -11.89 5.45 -0.21
N PRO A 62 -12.33 6.67 -0.58
CA PRO A 62 -13.74 6.92 -0.89
C PRO A 62 -14.26 6.11 -2.08
N ALA A 63 -13.46 5.86 -3.11
CA ALA A 63 -13.83 5.02 -4.23
C ALA A 63 -14.15 3.57 -3.81
N LEU A 64 -13.57 3.10 -2.71
CA LEU A 64 -13.80 1.80 -2.10
C LEU A 64 -14.79 1.84 -0.92
N GLY A 65 -15.52 2.94 -0.75
CA GLY A 65 -16.51 3.11 0.31
C GLY A 65 -15.92 3.35 1.71
N VAL A 66 -14.62 3.60 1.80
CA VAL A 66 -13.96 3.93 3.06
C VAL A 66 -13.92 5.45 3.22
N LYS A 67 -14.51 5.96 4.30
CA LYS A 67 -14.44 7.39 4.58
C LYS A 67 -12.99 7.81 4.83
N ARG A 68 -12.53 8.84 4.11
CA ARG A 68 -11.24 9.48 4.31
C ARG A 68 -11.42 11.00 4.40
N ASP A 69 -11.32 11.50 5.62
CA ASP A 69 -11.19 12.95 5.93
C ASP A 69 -9.83 13.19 6.60
N VAL A 70 -9.77 13.42 7.90
CA VAL A 70 -8.53 13.44 8.69
C VAL A 70 -8.13 12.05 9.18
N ARG A 71 -8.96 11.04 8.96
CA ARG A 71 -8.77 9.66 9.41
C ARG A 71 -9.18 8.67 8.32
N SER A 72 -8.46 7.57 8.21
CA SER A 72 -8.88 6.38 7.48
C SER A 72 -9.01 5.21 8.45
N GLN A 73 -10.15 4.54 8.45
CA GLN A 73 -10.43 3.35 9.26
C GLN A 73 -11.30 2.39 8.44
N PRO A 74 -10.71 1.57 7.57
CA PRO A 74 -11.44 0.56 6.83
C PRO A 74 -12.07 -0.45 7.80
N GLU A 75 -13.37 -0.70 7.64
CA GLU A 75 -14.06 -1.74 8.41
C GLU A 75 -13.45 -3.11 8.15
N LEU A 76 -13.52 -4.02 9.13
CA LEU A 76 -13.02 -5.39 8.96
C LEU A 76 -13.75 -6.13 7.84
N SER A 77 -15.01 -5.83 7.62
CA SER A 77 -15.83 -6.38 6.52
C SER A 77 -15.26 -6.07 5.12
N ASN A 78 -14.47 -5.00 4.97
CA ASN A 78 -13.74 -4.71 3.74
C ASN A 78 -12.41 -5.48 3.72
N TYR A 79 -12.48 -6.80 3.86
CA TYR A 79 -11.32 -7.68 4.05
C TYR A 79 -10.35 -7.66 2.87
N ALA A 80 -10.84 -7.48 1.64
CA ALA A 80 -10.00 -7.53 0.45
C ALA A 80 -8.95 -6.40 0.40
N LEU A 81 -9.21 -5.27 1.06
CA LEU A 81 -8.20 -4.21 1.22
C LEU A 81 -6.93 -4.69 1.92
N ARG A 82 -7.03 -5.67 2.84
CA ARG A 82 -5.86 -6.17 3.57
C ARG A 82 -4.95 -6.98 2.66
N GLY A 83 -5.51 -7.79 1.75
CA GLY A 83 -4.73 -8.48 0.72
C GLY A 83 -4.10 -7.49 -0.27
N LEU A 84 -4.91 -6.59 -0.85
CA LEU A 84 -4.48 -5.60 -1.84
C LEU A 84 -3.35 -4.69 -1.33
N LEU A 85 -3.46 -4.27 -0.07
CA LEU A 85 -2.51 -3.34 0.55
C LEU A 85 -1.40 -4.04 1.33
N SER A 86 -1.18 -5.34 1.12
CA SER A 86 -0.07 -6.11 1.71
C SER A 86 -0.02 -6.03 3.24
N VAL A 87 -1.19 -6.11 3.90
CA VAL A 87 -1.28 -6.18 5.36
C VAL A 87 -1.00 -7.58 5.82
N ARG A 88 0.07 -7.74 6.59
CA ARG A 88 0.47 -9.03 7.14
C ARG A 88 -0.05 -9.26 8.55
N TYR A 89 0.02 -8.26 9.41
CA TYR A 89 -0.42 -8.39 10.80
C TYR A 89 -1.49 -7.37 11.15
N LEU A 90 -2.40 -7.81 12.02
CA LEU A 90 -3.36 -6.93 12.68
C LEU A 90 -3.11 -6.96 14.19
N LEU A 91 -3.10 -5.77 14.78
CA LEU A 91 -2.88 -5.56 16.19
C LEU A 91 -4.17 -5.12 16.90
N THR A 92 -4.45 -5.72 18.03
CA THR A 92 -5.49 -5.26 18.95
C THR A 92 -4.99 -5.38 20.39
N THR A 93 -5.77 -4.91 21.36
CA THR A 93 -5.46 -5.08 22.77
C THR A 93 -6.20 -6.28 23.35
N LEU A 94 -5.73 -6.83 24.47
CA LEU A 94 -6.42 -7.90 25.20
C LEU A 94 -7.89 -7.54 25.52
N ALA A 95 -8.15 -6.27 25.83
CA ALA A 95 -9.50 -5.80 26.14
C ALA A 95 -10.47 -5.91 24.94
N HIS A 96 -9.97 -5.80 23.72
CA HIS A 96 -10.77 -5.80 22.49
C HIS A 96 -10.71 -7.13 21.72
N GLN A 97 -9.91 -8.09 22.16
CA GLN A 97 -9.72 -9.38 21.49
C GLN A 97 -11.04 -10.11 21.21
N LYS A 98 -11.93 -10.19 22.22
CA LYS A 98 -13.23 -10.86 22.05
C LYS A 98 -14.10 -10.19 21.00
N GLN A 99 -14.09 -8.86 20.95
CA GLN A 99 -14.87 -8.11 19.98
C GLN A 99 -14.28 -8.27 18.58
N PHE A 100 -12.95 -8.24 18.46
CA PHE A 100 -12.27 -8.54 17.20
C PHE A 100 -12.70 -9.88 16.61
N HIS A 101 -12.68 -10.96 17.41
CA HIS A 101 -13.13 -12.29 16.97
C HIS A 101 -14.61 -12.36 16.55
N ALA A 102 -15.45 -11.47 17.07
CA ALA A 102 -16.86 -11.43 16.68
C ALA A 102 -17.11 -10.68 15.35
N GLU A 103 -16.19 -9.82 14.96
CA GLU A 103 -16.32 -8.92 13.80
C GLU A 103 -15.38 -9.29 12.65
N ALA A 104 -14.26 -10.00 12.93
CA ALA A 104 -13.26 -10.38 11.95
C ALA A 104 -13.73 -11.56 11.09
N ASP A 105 -13.23 -11.61 9.86
CA ASP A 105 -13.37 -12.76 8.97
C ASP A 105 -12.48 -13.94 9.38
N GLU A 106 -12.59 -15.07 8.67
CA GLU A 106 -11.86 -16.31 8.94
C GLU A 106 -10.36 -16.23 8.58
N GLY A 107 -9.93 -15.17 7.95
CA GLY A 107 -8.56 -15.01 7.43
C GLY A 107 -7.51 -14.63 8.47
N TRP A 108 -7.86 -14.52 9.74
CA TRP A 108 -6.96 -14.10 10.80
C TRP A 108 -6.59 -15.25 11.73
N ALA A 109 -5.32 -15.62 11.76
CA ALA A 109 -4.79 -16.60 12.72
C ALA A 109 -4.09 -15.87 13.87
N TYR A 110 -4.33 -16.33 15.12
CA TYR A 110 -3.56 -15.84 16.26
C TYR A 110 -2.06 -16.09 16.03
N TYR A 111 -1.26 -15.05 16.16
CA TYR A 111 0.18 -15.11 16.01
C TYR A 111 0.87 -15.13 17.38
N ASP A 112 0.71 -14.04 18.17
CA ASP A 112 1.33 -13.92 19.49
C ASP A 112 0.63 -12.85 20.35
N THR A 113 1.02 -12.78 21.61
CA THR A 113 0.65 -11.69 22.52
C THR A 113 1.94 -11.12 23.11
N LEU A 114 2.30 -9.93 22.66
CA LEU A 114 3.53 -9.25 22.99
C LEU A 114 3.21 -7.86 23.53
N ASP A 115 3.82 -7.47 24.65
CA ASP A 115 3.78 -6.11 25.21
C ASP A 115 2.37 -5.50 25.29
N GLY A 116 1.40 -6.30 25.74
CA GLY A 116 0.01 -5.85 25.91
C GLY A 116 -0.83 -5.82 24.63
N TYR A 117 -0.25 -6.12 23.48
CA TYR A 117 -0.94 -6.27 22.20
C TYR A 117 -1.13 -7.74 21.83
N VAL A 118 -2.25 -8.01 21.16
CA VAL A 118 -2.53 -9.31 20.54
C VAL A 118 -2.35 -9.15 19.04
N LEU A 119 -1.51 -9.98 18.47
CA LEU A 119 -1.17 -9.99 17.03
C LEU A 119 -1.89 -11.14 16.35
N TYR A 120 -2.45 -10.84 15.19
CA TYR A 120 -3.04 -11.80 14.27
C TYR A 120 -2.34 -11.72 12.92
N GLU A 121 -1.99 -12.88 12.35
CA GLU A 121 -1.44 -12.97 10.99
C GLU A 121 -2.55 -13.16 9.97
N ASN A 122 -2.50 -12.37 8.90
CA ASN A 122 -3.42 -12.47 7.77
C ASN A 122 -3.06 -13.68 6.90
N GLN A 123 -3.92 -14.70 6.87
CA GLN A 123 -3.74 -15.91 6.05
C GLN A 123 -3.88 -15.62 4.55
N ASN A 124 -4.51 -14.49 4.21
CA ASN A 124 -4.64 -13.98 2.85
C ASN A 124 -3.62 -12.87 2.53
N TYR A 125 -2.53 -12.80 3.28
CA TYR A 125 -1.45 -11.86 3.01
C TYR A 125 -0.87 -12.07 1.61
N VAL A 126 -0.74 -10.97 0.87
CA VAL A 126 -0.06 -10.90 -0.43
C VAL A 126 1.15 -9.98 -0.29
N PRO A 127 2.36 -10.42 -0.63
CA PRO A 127 3.54 -9.56 -0.61
C PRO A 127 3.38 -8.35 -1.54
N MET A 128 4.14 -7.29 -1.27
CA MET A 128 4.17 -6.10 -2.12
C MET A 128 4.76 -6.43 -3.49
N GLY A 129 4.14 -5.88 -4.54
CA GLY A 129 4.53 -6.12 -5.93
C GLY A 129 4.03 -7.48 -6.44
N PHE A 130 3.04 -7.46 -7.33
CA PHE A 130 2.51 -8.67 -7.98
C PHE A 130 1.90 -8.35 -9.34
N THR A 131 1.65 -9.38 -10.14
CA THR A 131 1.02 -9.22 -11.45
C THR A 131 -0.41 -9.70 -11.46
N TYR A 132 -1.16 -9.27 -12.48
CA TYR A 132 -2.52 -9.74 -12.75
C TYR A 132 -2.57 -10.54 -14.04
N ASP A 133 -3.60 -11.38 -14.17
CA ASP A 133 -3.97 -12.03 -15.43
C ASP A 133 -5.07 -11.29 -16.17
N TYR A 134 -5.87 -10.53 -15.41
CA TYR A 134 -7.04 -9.83 -15.93
C TYR A 134 -6.95 -8.32 -15.73
N TYR A 135 -7.66 -7.59 -16.61
CA TYR A 135 -7.89 -6.17 -16.45
C TYR A 135 -9.36 -5.81 -16.62
N LEU A 136 -9.74 -4.67 -16.09
CA LEU A 136 -10.98 -3.94 -16.32
C LEU A 136 -10.63 -2.55 -16.83
N THR A 137 -11.51 -1.96 -17.66
CA THR A 137 -11.42 -0.52 -17.91
C THR A 137 -12.04 0.27 -16.76
N GLU A 138 -11.65 1.54 -16.59
CA GLU A 138 -12.27 2.43 -15.59
C GLU A 138 -13.80 2.45 -15.74
N ALA A 139 -14.32 2.55 -16.96
CA ALA A 139 -15.76 2.57 -17.21
C ALA A 139 -16.45 1.26 -16.72
N GLN A 140 -15.83 0.10 -16.95
CA GLN A 140 -16.38 -1.18 -16.46
C GLN A 140 -16.36 -1.27 -14.93
N TYR A 141 -15.30 -0.75 -14.32
CA TYR A 141 -15.14 -0.73 -12.88
C TYR A 141 -16.10 0.26 -12.21
N GLU A 142 -16.30 1.44 -12.77
CA GLU A 142 -17.25 2.44 -12.28
C GLU A 142 -18.70 1.97 -12.28
N ASP A 143 -19.08 1.10 -13.22
CA ASP A 143 -20.41 0.46 -13.28
C ASP A 143 -20.64 -0.53 -12.12
N THR A 144 -19.60 -0.86 -11.34
CA THR A 144 -19.72 -1.79 -10.21
C THR A 144 -20.14 -1.06 -8.92
N VAL A 145 -20.74 -1.82 -8.00
CA VAL A 145 -21.15 -1.25 -6.71
C VAL A 145 -19.97 -1.09 -5.76
N THR A 146 -19.87 0.05 -5.10
CA THR A 146 -18.75 0.43 -4.25
C THR A 146 -18.29 -0.64 -3.24
N PRO A 147 -19.18 -1.33 -2.49
CA PRO A 147 -18.74 -2.31 -1.49
C PRO A 147 -17.99 -3.52 -2.07
N THR A 148 -18.09 -3.75 -3.38
CA THR A 148 -17.49 -4.91 -4.05
C THR A 148 -16.17 -4.59 -4.73
N ARG A 149 -15.84 -3.32 -4.86
CA ARG A 149 -14.69 -2.82 -5.62
C ARG A 149 -13.37 -3.34 -5.11
N SER A 150 -13.18 -3.42 -3.78
CA SER A 150 -11.93 -3.94 -3.24
C SER A 150 -11.66 -5.41 -3.60
N ASN A 151 -12.72 -6.24 -3.73
CA ASN A 151 -12.58 -7.62 -4.21
C ASN A 151 -12.20 -7.67 -5.69
N LEU A 152 -12.75 -6.76 -6.50
CA LEU A 152 -12.40 -6.67 -7.92
C LEU A 152 -10.96 -6.21 -8.13
N LEU A 153 -10.46 -5.27 -7.30
CA LEU A 153 -9.07 -4.85 -7.34
C LEU A 153 -8.07 -5.96 -6.95
N MET A 154 -8.50 -6.99 -6.21
CA MET A 154 -7.68 -8.20 -6.01
C MET A 154 -7.65 -9.11 -7.22
N ARG A 155 -8.65 -9.04 -8.09
CA ARG A 155 -8.85 -9.94 -9.23
C ARG A 155 -8.27 -9.41 -10.52
N ALA A 156 -8.49 -8.14 -10.81
CA ALA A 156 -8.13 -7.51 -12.08
C ALA A 156 -7.55 -6.11 -11.86
N LEU A 157 -6.60 -5.75 -12.69
CA LEU A 157 -6.02 -4.41 -12.74
C LEU A 157 -6.99 -3.46 -13.44
N VAL A 158 -7.27 -2.31 -12.85
CA VAL A 158 -8.10 -1.28 -13.47
C VAL A 158 -7.22 -0.34 -14.27
N LEU A 159 -7.45 -0.26 -15.57
CA LEU A 159 -6.72 0.55 -16.54
C LEU A 159 -7.62 1.66 -17.10
N THR A 160 -7.04 2.81 -17.42
CA THR A 160 -7.71 3.79 -18.29
C THR A 160 -8.03 3.17 -19.64
N GLU A 161 -8.94 3.77 -20.41
CA GLU A 161 -9.24 3.30 -21.77
C GLU A 161 -7.99 3.36 -22.67
N GLU A 162 -7.14 4.37 -22.50
CA GLU A 162 -5.89 4.53 -23.23
C GLU A 162 -4.89 3.43 -22.86
N ASP A 163 -4.69 3.18 -21.58
CA ASP A 163 -3.80 2.12 -21.09
C ASP A 163 -4.28 0.73 -21.46
N ALA A 164 -5.60 0.51 -21.49
CA ALA A 164 -6.18 -0.76 -21.94
C ALA A 164 -5.86 -1.04 -23.42
N VAL A 165 -5.81 0.00 -24.27
CA VAL A 165 -5.37 -0.14 -25.68
C VAL A 165 -3.87 -0.41 -25.77
N ALA A 166 -3.06 0.27 -24.99
CA ALA A 166 -1.60 0.16 -25.05
C ALA A 166 -1.08 -1.13 -24.41
N TYR A 167 -1.62 -1.50 -23.27
CA TYR A 167 -1.10 -2.58 -22.39
C TYR A 167 -2.01 -3.78 -22.28
N GLY A 168 -3.26 -3.72 -22.73
CA GLY A 168 -4.21 -4.85 -22.65
C GLY A 168 -3.73 -6.14 -23.36
N GLN A 169 -2.74 -6.04 -24.27
CA GLN A 169 -2.13 -7.22 -24.90
C GLN A 169 -1.35 -8.12 -23.92
N TYR A 170 -0.96 -7.60 -22.75
CA TYR A 170 -0.25 -8.35 -21.69
C TYR A 170 -1.19 -9.01 -20.69
N LEU A 171 -2.47 -8.64 -20.73
CA LEU A 171 -3.52 -9.07 -19.82
C LEU A 171 -4.71 -9.62 -20.61
N THR A 172 -5.69 -10.19 -19.93
CA THR A 172 -6.96 -10.64 -20.53
C THR A 172 -8.10 -9.79 -19.97
N PRO A 173 -9.05 -9.33 -20.79
CA PRO A 173 -10.25 -8.65 -20.25
C PRO A 173 -10.96 -9.57 -19.26
N LEU A 174 -11.35 -9.05 -18.09
CA LEU A 174 -12.06 -9.82 -17.08
C LEU A 174 -13.43 -10.28 -17.63
N PRO A 175 -13.73 -11.58 -17.63
CA PRO A 175 -15.03 -12.06 -18.10
C PRO A 175 -16.19 -11.48 -17.26
N THR A 176 -17.28 -11.07 -17.89
CA THR A 176 -18.43 -10.48 -17.20
C THR A 176 -19.00 -11.38 -16.08
N ALA A 177 -18.92 -12.70 -16.25
CA ALA A 177 -19.35 -13.66 -15.23
C ALA A 177 -18.53 -13.55 -13.92
N GLU A 178 -17.28 -13.14 -14.03
CA GLU A 178 -16.36 -13.01 -12.88
C GLU A 178 -16.59 -11.72 -12.08
N LEU A 179 -17.27 -10.72 -12.66
CA LEU A 179 -17.57 -9.45 -11.97
C LEU A 179 -18.42 -9.63 -10.71
N ASN A 180 -19.26 -10.67 -10.69
CA ASN A 180 -20.24 -10.88 -9.64
C ASN A 180 -19.86 -11.98 -8.62
N ASP A 181 -18.73 -12.65 -8.81
CA ASP A 181 -18.23 -13.60 -7.81
C ASP A 181 -17.43 -12.87 -6.74
N LEU A 182 -18.12 -12.46 -5.69
CA LEU A 182 -17.60 -11.71 -4.55
C LEU A 182 -17.56 -12.56 -3.28
N THR A 183 -17.53 -13.88 -3.44
CA THR A 183 -17.45 -14.80 -2.30
C THR A 183 -16.09 -14.71 -1.62
N TYR A 184 -16.06 -14.99 -0.32
CA TYR A 184 -14.80 -15.05 0.44
C TYR A 184 -13.85 -16.13 -0.13
N THR A 185 -14.38 -17.26 -0.58
CA THR A 185 -13.61 -18.31 -1.25
C THR A 185 -12.92 -17.80 -2.51
N ARG A 186 -13.62 -16.99 -3.33
CA ARG A 186 -13.01 -16.38 -4.51
C ARG A 186 -11.92 -15.39 -4.14
N TYR A 187 -12.16 -14.54 -3.14
CA TYR A 187 -11.13 -13.63 -2.62
C TYR A 187 -9.87 -14.40 -2.15
N THR A 188 -10.05 -15.50 -1.42
CA THR A 188 -8.92 -16.33 -0.98
C THR A 188 -8.13 -16.89 -2.17
N GLN A 189 -8.81 -17.28 -3.25
CA GLN A 189 -8.17 -17.73 -4.49
C GLN A 189 -7.44 -16.56 -5.17
N ASP A 190 -8.07 -15.39 -5.31
CA ASP A 190 -7.44 -14.19 -5.88
C ASP A 190 -6.15 -13.83 -5.11
N CYS A 191 -6.16 -13.90 -3.77
CA CYS A 191 -4.95 -13.72 -2.95
C CYS A 191 -3.87 -14.78 -3.23
N ALA A 192 -4.27 -16.04 -3.41
CA ALA A 192 -3.33 -17.11 -3.74
C ALA A 192 -2.69 -16.89 -5.12
N ASP A 193 -3.47 -16.46 -6.11
CA ASP A 193 -2.99 -16.16 -7.46
C ASP A 193 -2.01 -14.96 -7.44
N ARG A 194 -2.33 -13.88 -6.71
CA ARG A 194 -1.42 -12.73 -6.55
C ARG A 194 -0.14 -13.11 -5.82
N ARG A 195 -0.24 -13.96 -4.80
CA ARG A 195 0.93 -14.45 -4.06
C ARG A 195 1.87 -15.27 -4.94
N ALA A 196 1.31 -16.08 -5.84
CA ALA A 196 2.09 -16.88 -6.78
C ALA A 196 2.85 -16.03 -7.81
N SER A 197 2.37 -14.80 -8.09
CA SER A 197 2.98 -13.85 -9.03
C SER A 197 3.67 -12.66 -8.34
N ALA A 198 3.86 -12.75 -7.01
CA ALA A 198 4.46 -11.66 -6.25
C ALA A 198 5.97 -11.56 -6.47
N CYS A 199 6.51 -10.37 -6.20
CA CYS A 199 7.94 -10.13 -6.15
C CYS A 199 8.63 -11.11 -5.19
N THR A 200 9.82 -11.55 -5.56
CA THR A 200 10.68 -12.42 -4.74
C THR A 200 11.42 -11.64 -3.65
N ALA A 201 11.63 -10.34 -3.88
CA ALA A 201 12.17 -9.39 -2.92
C ALA A 201 11.47 -8.04 -3.06
N PHE A 202 11.28 -7.35 -1.94
CA PHE A 202 10.79 -5.98 -1.88
C PHE A 202 11.42 -5.29 -0.67
N GLU A 203 11.96 -4.09 -0.89
CA GLU A 203 12.63 -3.29 0.13
C GLU A 203 12.25 -1.81 -0.01
N MET A 204 11.71 -1.22 1.07
CA MET A 204 11.48 0.22 1.15
C MET A 204 12.78 0.94 1.52
N THR A 205 13.04 2.06 0.88
CA THR A 205 14.18 2.92 1.16
C THR A 205 13.71 4.34 1.52
N SER A 206 14.59 5.16 2.04
CA SER A 206 14.30 6.58 2.30
C SER A 206 14.06 7.41 1.02
N ALA A 207 14.39 6.86 -0.14
CA ALA A 207 14.31 7.52 -1.44
C ALA A 207 13.40 6.79 -2.45
N GLY A 208 12.61 5.81 -2.00
CA GLY A 208 11.73 5.03 -2.86
C GLY A 208 11.66 3.57 -2.46
N PHE A 209 11.70 2.64 -3.40
CA PHE A 209 11.73 1.21 -3.12
C PHE A 209 12.41 0.42 -4.24
N HIS A 210 12.89 -0.76 -3.87
CA HIS A 210 13.48 -1.75 -4.76
C HIS A 210 12.65 -3.03 -4.73
N ALA A 211 12.51 -3.70 -5.87
CA ALA A 211 11.86 -5.02 -5.96
C ALA A 211 12.55 -5.92 -6.98
N GLU A 212 12.46 -7.22 -6.75
CA GLU A 212 12.92 -8.25 -7.67
C GLU A 212 11.79 -9.23 -7.98
N ALA A 213 11.68 -9.65 -9.23
CA ALA A 213 10.69 -10.63 -9.65
C ALA A 213 11.22 -11.53 -10.77
N THR A 214 10.57 -12.67 -10.97
CA THR A 214 10.77 -13.51 -12.14
C THR A 214 9.44 -13.77 -12.82
N LEU A 215 9.30 -13.35 -14.07
CA LEU A 215 8.08 -13.40 -14.84
C LEU A 215 8.19 -14.40 -15.98
N ASP A 216 7.20 -15.26 -16.15
CA ASP A 216 7.13 -16.20 -17.28
C ASP A 216 6.86 -15.49 -18.61
N ARG A 217 6.20 -14.35 -18.56
CA ARG A 217 5.84 -13.49 -19.70
C ARG A 217 5.93 -12.03 -19.31
N ALA A 218 6.05 -11.15 -20.29
CA ALA A 218 5.92 -9.71 -20.04
C ALA A 218 4.55 -9.39 -19.44
N ASN A 219 4.51 -8.58 -18.36
CA ASN A 219 3.29 -8.22 -17.66
C ASN A 219 3.46 -6.89 -16.91
N LEU A 220 2.35 -6.32 -16.47
CA LEU A 220 2.33 -5.16 -15.58
C LEU A 220 2.56 -5.61 -14.14
N MET A 221 3.64 -5.12 -13.52
CA MET A 221 3.92 -5.30 -12.10
C MET A 221 3.25 -4.18 -11.32
N PHE A 222 2.26 -4.52 -10.52
CA PHE A 222 1.48 -3.62 -9.67
C PHE A 222 2.16 -3.45 -8.31
N PHE A 223 2.10 -2.22 -7.79
CA PHE A 223 2.53 -1.87 -6.44
C PHE A 223 1.42 -1.08 -5.74
N SER A 224 1.00 -1.53 -4.56
CA SER A 224 0.01 -0.80 -3.76
C SER A 224 0.63 0.43 -3.08
N VAL A 225 1.33 1.24 -3.86
CA VAL A 225 1.93 2.52 -3.47
C VAL A 225 1.22 3.63 -4.22
N PRO A 226 0.80 4.72 -3.54
CA PRO A 226 0.13 5.83 -4.20
C PRO A 226 1.00 6.44 -5.30
N TYR A 227 0.39 6.66 -6.46
CA TYR A 227 1.04 7.37 -7.56
C TYR A 227 1.38 8.81 -7.15
N ASP A 228 2.56 9.26 -7.52
CA ASP A 228 3.01 10.64 -7.35
C ASP A 228 4.00 10.96 -8.47
N ASP A 229 3.87 12.16 -9.07
CA ASP A 229 4.73 12.63 -10.17
C ASP A 229 6.21 12.74 -9.78
N GLY A 230 6.51 12.73 -8.48
CA GLY A 230 7.86 12.69 -7.96
C GLY A 230 8.58 11.35 -8.12
N PHE A 231 7.87 10.28 -8.48
CA PHE A 231 8.50 8.99 -8.75
C PHE A 231 9.07 8.90 -10.16
N THR A 232 10.23 8.25 -10.27
CA THR A 232 10.80 7.75 -11.52
C THR A 232 11.05 6.26 -11.35
N ALA A 233 10.61 5.45 -12.31
CA ALA A 233 10.79 3.99 -12.26
C ALA A 233 11.85 3.52 -13.24
N TYR A 234 12.58 2.49 -12.85
CA TYR A 234 13.56 1.80 -13.68
C TYR A 234 13.29 0.31 -13.64
N VAL A 235 13.25 -0.33 -14.79
CA VAL A 235 13.20 -1.80 -14.94
C VAL A 235 14.50 -2.26 -15.58
N ASN A 236 15.25 -3.10 -14.88
CA ASN A 236 16.60 -3.54 -15.30
C ASN A 236 17.55 -2.34 -15.59
N GLY A 237 17.42 -1.27 -14.81
CA GLY A 237 18.20 -0.04 -14.94
C GLY A 237 17.79 0.87 -16.11
N GLN A 238 16.73 0.54 -16.84
CA GLN A 238 16.15 1.39 -17.89
C GLN A 238 14.92 2.13 -17.38
N GLU A 239 14.90 3.45 -17.54
CA GLU A 239 13.75 4.26 -17.17
C GLU A 239 12.50 3.78 -17.92
N THR A 240 11.39 3.65 -17.18
CA THR A 240 10.11 3.16 -17.70
C THR A 240 8.96 4.05 -17.23
N GLU A 241 7.88 4.04 -17.99
CA GLU A 241 6.66 4.74 -17.64
C GLU A 241 6.00 4.11 -16.40
N ILE A 242 5.50 4.95 -15.51
CA ILE A 242 4.68 4.55 -14.36
C ILE A 242 3.22 4.76 -14.74
N LEU A 243 2.47 3.67 -14.78
CA LEU A 243 1.03 3.73 -15.00
C LEU A 243 0.31 4.03 -13.68
N ARG A 244 -0.66 4.93 -13.75
CA ARG A 244 -1.59 5.16 -12.65
C ARG A 244 -2.78 4.23 -12.81
N VAL A 245 -2.88 3.27 -11.92
CA VAL A 245 -3.87 2.17 -11.94
C VAL A 245 -4.67 2.12 -10.65
N ASP A 246 -5.74 1.33 -10.61
CA ASP A 246 -6.46 0.99 -9.37
C ASP A 246 -6.76 2.20 -8.48
N GLU A 247 -7.45 3.22 -9.03
CA GLU A 247 -7.85 4.44 -8.29
C GLU A 247 -6.65 5.30 -7.79
N GLY A 248 -5.47 5.15 -8.38
CA GLY A 248 -4.31 6.01 -8.07
C GLY A 248 -3.13 5.30 -7.43
N LEU A 249 -2.98 4.02 -7.66
CA LEU A 249 -1.80 3.22 -7.34
C LEU A 249 -0.89 3.10 -8.57
N MET A 250 0.21 2.37 -8.47
CA MET A 250 1.23 2.34 -9.52
C MET A 250 1.41 0.96 -10.14
N ALA A 251 1.69 0.93 -11.45
CA ALA A 251 2.20 -0.25 -12.13
C ALA A 251 3.28 0.13 -13.15
N VAL A 252 4.16 -0.83 -13.48
CA VAL A 252 5.18 -0.71 -14.52
C VAL A 252 5.21 -1.96 -15.39
N LEU A 253 5.51 -1.79 -16.69
CA LEU A 253 5.68 -2.93 -17.59
C LEU A 253 7.04 -3.59 -17.36
N CYS A 254 7.01 -4.90 -17.07
CA CYS A 254 8.18 -5.72 -16.89
C CYS A 254 8.29 -6.77 -18.00
N PRO A 255 9.50 -7.01 -18.56
CA PRO A 255 9.73 -8.09 -19.53
C PRO A 255 9.67 -9.47 -18.85
N ALA A 256 9.61 -10.54 -19.67
CA ALA A 256 9.79 -11.90 -19.18
C ALA A 256 11.23 -12.12 -18.65
N GLY A 257 11.39 -13.03 -17.70
CA GLY A 257 12.64 -13.38 -17.05
C GLY A 257 12.80 -12.70 -15.69
N THR A 258 14.01 -12.73 -15.16
CA THR A 258 14.34 -12.05 -13.90
C THR A 258 14.48 -10.56 -14.14
N VAL A 259 13.78 -9.77 -13.32
CA VAL A 259 13.76 -8.32 -13.40
C VAL A 259 14.09 -7.70 -12.06
N THR A 260 14.80 -6.57 -12.12
CA THR A 260 14.98 -5.62 -11.02
C THR A 260 14.14 -4.39 -11.30
N ILE A 261 13.46 -3.87 -10.29
CA ILE A 261 12.55 -2.72 -10.39
C ILE A 261 12.92 -1.73 -9.29
N ASP A 262 13.29 -0.52 -9.70
CA ASP A 262 13.68 0.54 -8.78
C ASP A 262 12.73 1.73 -8.96
N PHE A 263 12.13 2.19 -7.89
CA PHE A 263 11.40 3.44 -7.84
C PHE A 263 12.17 4.45 -7.00
N VAL A 264 12.48 5.58 -7.61
CA VAL A 264 13.18 6.68 -6.95
C VAL A 264 12.25 7.87 -6.80
N TYR A 265 12.04 8.31 -5.57
CA TYR A 265 11.16 9.43 -5.25
C TYR A 265 11.95 10.71 -5.02
N GLN A 266 11.56 11.75 -5.74
CA GLN A 266 12.09 13.10 -5.58
C GLN A 266 10.93 14.09 -5.57
N PRO A 267 10.55 14.63 -4.40
CA PRO A 267 9.46 15.60 -4.29
C PRO A 267 9.63 16.78 -5.24
N ASP A 268 8.52 17.27 -5.77
CA ASP A 268 8.48 18.47 -6.59
C ASP A 268 9.12 19.66 -5.88
N GLY A 269 9.83 20.46 -6.67
CA GLY A 269 10.51 21.66 -6.15
C GLY A 269 11.85 21.40 -5.45
N ILE A 270 12.22 20.17 -5.10
CA ILE A 270 13.52 19.87 -4.46
C ILE A 270 14.69 20.27 -5.37
N ARG A 271 14.60 20.01 -6.68
CA ARG A 271 15.63 20.42 -7.67
C ARG A 271 15.77 21.93 -7.72
N LEU A 272 14.63 22.63 -7.76
CA LEU A 272 14.60 24.09 -7.78
C LEU A 272 15.14 24.67 -6.48
N SER A 273 14.67 24.21 -5.32
CA SER A 273 15.11 24.68 -4.02
C SER A 273 16.60 24.46 -3.79
N ARG A 274 17.13 23.29 -4.19
CA ARG A 274 18.57 22.98 -4.14
C ARG A 274 19.38 23.95 -5.03
N THR A 275 18.92 24.21 -6.25
CA THR A 275 19.56 25.13 -7.18
C THR A 275 19.58 26.54 -6.62
N VAL A 276 18.43 27.03 -6.13
CA VAL A 276 18.30 28.36 -5.51
C VAL A 276 19.20 28.47 -4.29
N THR A 277 19.22 27.47 -3.42
CA THR A 277 20.07 27.44 -2.21
C THR A 277 21.54 27.49 -2.57
N LEU A 278 21.98 26.69 -3.55
CA LEU A 278 23.37 26.69 -3.99
C LEU A 278 23.77 28.01 -4.67
N ALA A 279 22.85 28.67 -5.37
CA ALA A 279 23.12 29.98 -5.94
C ALA A 279 23.11 31.12 -4.89
N ALA A 280 22.26 31.05 -3.89
CA ALA A 280 22.17 32.03 -2.82
C ALA A 280 23.33 31.97 -1.83
N LEU A 281 23.91 30.79 -1.60
CA LEU A 281 25.01 30.61 -0.62
C LEU A 281 26.21 31.46 -0.91
N PRO A 282 26.80 31.56 -2.13
CA PRO A 282 27.89 32.44 -2.45
C PRO A 282 27.57 33.91 -2.19
N VAL A 283 26.36 34.35 -2.58
CA VAL A 283 25.90 35.72 -2.36
C VAL A 283 25.85 36.05 -0.85
N PHE A 284 25.32 35.13 -0.07
CA PHE A 284 25.28 35.27 1.39
C PHE A 284 26.67 35.33 2.01
N LEU A 285 27.61 34.48 1.57
CA LEU A 285 28.98 34.49 2.04
C LEU A 285 29.73 35.79 1.67
N LEU A 286 29.52 36.31 0.46
CA LEU A 286 30.06 37.61 0.04
C LEU A 286 29.48 38.76 0.88
N TYR A 287 28.17 38.71 1.17
CA TYR A 287 27.54 39.69 2.04
C TYR A 287 28.16 39.70 3.45
N ILE A 288 28.28 38.53 4.08
CA ILE A 288 28.93 38.42 5.41
C ILE A 288 30.38 38.93 5.35
N GLY A 289 31.16 38.48 4.36
CA GLY A 289 32.54 38.88 4.22
C GLY A 289 32.75 40.39 3.94
N HIS A 290 31.71 41.08 3.41
CA HIS A 290 31.75 42.53 3.22
C HIS A 290 31.53 43.31 4.53
N PHE A 291 30.76 42.75 5.48
CA PHE A 291 30.39 43.41 6.73
C PHE A 291 31.16 42.88 7.96
N ALA A 292 32.04 41.86 7.80
CA ALA A 292 32.93 41.37 8.80
C ALA A 292 34.33 42.07 8.67
#